data_afb10e5833d4c2393113b994f8e36891
#
_entry.id   afb10e5833d4c2393113b994f8e36891
#
_cell.length_a   1.000
_cell.length_b   1.000
_cell.length_c   1.000
_cell.angle_alpha   90.00
_cell.angle_beta   90.00
_cell.angle_gamma   90.00
#
_symmetry.space_group_name_H-M   'P 1'
#
loop_
_entity.id
_entity.type
_entity.pdbx_description
1 polymer ?
#
loop_
_entity_poly.entity_id
_entity_poly.type
_entity_poly.pdbx_seq_one_letter_code
_entity_poly.pdbx_strand_id
1 'polypeptide(L)'
;MLLGSDTGFKMAVIQLESTRAGSESTQQLPLFRYLLRAHRYCEASDKRDIIYGLLGLSRKDSLPFTKFPNAISTNYELAAQDVYRNVARVLLQCYGLGIMSDVQDSAASIPSLPTWVPDYSVPRRPLPLAMRGDCSWSACGDLRWRPDFSETDTTVLKLQGVLLDTVSEKVKQQNKSLHPMEFLDGVYEVAAHLDPIYPLSIGGRFQSSREVVWRTILTDTYEKEHPAPQQCEELMAQYQEWVRNGAQAAYSMQRLSIAEKQQRKYGKEDFSRLEKEIEAANDARSLFRTQKGYLGIGAQSLCPFDEVWLFAGAAVPFILRRCQDECYELVGEAYLHGVMHGEALEWEHELKGIFVK
;
A
#
# COMPACT_ATOMS: atom_id res chain seq x y z
N MET A 1 17.65 -8.90 -28.18
CA MET A 1 16.54 -7.91 -28.21
C MET A 1 16.51 -7.21 -26.87
N LEU A 2 17.27 -6.13 -26.73
CA LEU A 2 17.57 -5.41 -25.49
C LEU A 2 17.01 -3.99 -25.62
N LEU A 3 15.72 -3.78 -25.46
CA LEU A 3 15.08 -2.45 -25.55
C LEU A 3 14.15 -2.09 -24.38
N GLY A 4 14.17 -2.88 -23.27
CA GLY A 4 13.35 -2.61 -22.07
C GLY A 4 14.06 -1.86 -20.93
N SER A 5 15.40 -1.78 -20.94
CA SER A 5 16.20 -1.31 -19.80
C SER A 5 16.47 0.21 -19.78
N ASP A 6 16.28 0.91 -20.90
CA ASP A 6 16.74 2.31 -21.04
C ASP A 6 15.77 3.34 -20.42
N THR A 7 14.48 3.04 -20.36
CA THR A 7 13.47 3.94 -19.79
C THR A 7 13.47 3.95 -18.27
N GLY A 8 13.67 2.80 -17.61
CA GLY A 8 13.74 2.73 -16.14
C GLY A 8 14.99 3.41 -15.60
N PHE A 9 16.14 3.21 -16.26
CA PHE A 9 17.38 3.86 -15.88
C PHE A 9 17.34 5.38 -16.13
N LYS A 10 16.77 5.84 -17.24
CA LYS A 10 16.55 7.27 -17.53
C LYS A 10 15.62 7.93 -16.53
N MET A 11 14.53 7.27 -16.13
CA MET A 11 13.64 7.79 -15.09
C MET A 11 14.33 7.87 -13.74
N ALA A 12 15.14 6.88 -13.35
CA ALA A 12 15.93 6.91 -12.12
C ALA A 12 16.98 8.03 -12.14
N VAL A 13 17.64 8.26 -13.27
CA VAL A 13 18.62 9.36 -13.44
C VAL A 13 17.93 10.72 -13.42
N ILE A 14 16.79 10.88 -14.10
CA ILE A 14 16.00 12.14 -14.11
C ILE A 14 15.48 12.45 -12.71
N GLN A 15 15.03 11.46 -11.93
CA GLN A 15 14.63 11.65 -10.54
C GLN A 15 15.81 11.95 -9.61
N LEU A 16 16.98 11.36 -9.84
CA LEU A 16 18.22 11.72 -9.16
C LEU A 16 18.64 13.16 -9.46
N GLU A 17 18.46 13.64 -10.67
CA GLU A 17 18.77 15.02 -11.07
C GLU A 17 17.74 16.01 -10.53
N SER A 18 16.44 15.67 -10.51
CA SER A 18 15.41 16.51 -9.88
C SER A 18 15.55 16.60 -8.36
N THR A 19 16.08 15.54 -7.71
CA THR A 19 16.40 15.54 -6.28
C THR A 19 17.60 16.44 -5.96
N ARG A 20 18.49 16.68 -6.92
CA ARG A 20 19.60 17.64 -6.81
C ARG A 20 19.17 19.10 -6.97
N ALA A 21 18.00 19.36 -7.58
CA ALA A 21 17.53 20.70 -7.93
C ALA A 21 16.66 21.39 -6.86
N GLY A 22 16.63 20.87 -5.64
CA GLY A 22 16.08 21.57 -4.45
C GLY A 22 14.60 21.93 -4.52
N SER A 23 13.75 20.95 -4.27
CA SER A 23 12.35 21.18 -3.86
C SER A 23 12.18 20.69 -2.42
N GLU A 24 11.91 21.60 -1.50
CA GLU A 24 11.87 21.38 -0.04
C GLU A 24 10.60 20.68 0.48
N SER A 25 9.77 20.02 -0.32
CA SER A 25 8.45 19.58 0.15
C SER A 25 8.03 18.14 -0.18
N THR A 26 8.92 17.27 -0.62
CA THR A 26 8.60 15.83 -0.74
C THR A 26 9.52 15.04 0.18
N GLN A 27 8.94 14.16 1.02
CA GLN A 27 9.72 13.19 1.81
C GLN A 27 10.58 12.36 0.86
N GLN A 28 11.81 12.81 0.63
CA GLN A 28 12.75 12.14 -0.27
C GLN A 28 13.10 10.80 0.35
N LEU A 29 12.71 9.71 -0.33
CA LEU A 29 13.16 8.39 0.05
C LEU A 29 14.70 8.36 0.05
N PRO A 30 15.31 7.82 1.10
CA PRO A 30 16.76 7.63 1.14
C PRO A 30 17.23 6.89 -0.10
N LEU A 31 18.29 7.38 -0.72
CA LEU A 31 18.75 6.92 -2.03
C LEU A 31 18.82 5.39 -2.16
N PHE A 32 19.37 4.69 -1.17
CA PHE A 32 19.49 3.22 -1.22
C PHE A 32 18.14 2.52 -1.24
N ARG A 33 17.20 2.93 -0.39
CA ARG A 33 15.84 2.40 -0.39
C ARG A 33 15.11 2.71 -1.70
N TYR A 34 15.30 3.92 -2.22
CA TYR A 34 14.76 4.30 -3.51
C TYR A 34 15.29 3.40 -4.64
N LEU A 35 16.61 3.19 -4.70
CA LEU A 35 17.24 2.32 -5.69
C LEU A 35 16.71 0.88 -5.60
N LEU A 36 16.60 0.31 -4.41
CA LEU A 36 16.03 -1.02 -4.20
C LEU A 36 14.60 -1.14 -4.75
N ARG A 37 13.78 -0.10 -4.59
CA ARG A 37 12.43 -0.05 -5.13
C ARG A 37 12.40 0.10 -6.64
N ALA A 38 13.18 1.04 -7.17
CA ALA A 38 13.19 1.38 -8.59
C ALA A 38 13.71 0.23 -9.48
N HIS A 39 14.58 -0.62 -8.95
CA HIS A 39 15.23 -1.69 -9.71
C HIS A 39 14.58 -3.07 -9.54
N ARG A 40 13.40 -3.17 -8.94
CA ARG A 40 12.67 -4.45 -8.78
C ARG A 40 12.28 -5.13 -10.09
N TYR A 41 12.38 -4.44 -11.21
CA TYR A 41 12.11 -5.01 -12.54
C TYR A 41 13.39 -5.48 -13.23
N CYS A 42 14.55 -5.30 -12.60
CA CYS A 42 15.81 -5.79 -13.12
C CYS A 42 15.96 -7.27 -12.79
N GLU A 43 16.42 -8.03 -13.77
CA GLU A 43 16.74 -9.44 -13.60
C GLU A 43 18.20 -9.62 -13.25
N ALA A 44 18.48 -10.54 -12.33
CA ALA A 44 19.82 -10.97 -11.99
C ALA A 44 19.86 -12.50 -11.84
N SER A 45 20.89 -13.13 -12.38
CA SER A 45 21.08 -14.58 -12.23
C SER A 45 21.32 -14.97 -10.78
N ASP A 46 22.09 -14.17 -10.06
CA ASP A 46 22.25 -14.26 -8.61
C ASP A 46 21.38 -13.19 -7.93
N LYS A 47 20.43 -13.62 -7.10
CA LYS A 47 19.51 -12.69 -6.44
C LYS A 47 20.21 -11.67 -5.53
N ARG A 48 21.40 -11.99 -5.02
CA ARG A 48 22.23 -11.08 -4.21
C ARG A 48 22.70 -9.86 -5.00
N ASP A 49 22.85 -10.00 -6.33
CA ASP A 49 23.30 -8.90 -7.20
C ASP A 49 22.28 -7.77 -7.31
N ILE A 50 20.99 -8.03 -7.08
CA ILE A 50 19.98 -6.99 -6.96
C ILE A 50 20.33 -5.99 -5.85
N ILE A 51 20.91 -6.47 -4.76
CA ILE A 51 21.36 -5.63 -3.64
C ILE A 51 22.78 -5.13 -3.87
N TYR A 52 23.71 -6.03 -4.18
CA TYR A 52 25.13 -5.71 -4.29
C TYR A 52 25.45 -4.74 -5.43
N GLY A 53 24.75 -4.90 -6.56
CA GLY A 53 24.90 -3.99 -7.70
C GLY A 53 24.50 -2.55 -7.40
N LEU A 54 23.64 -2.33 -6.41
CA LEU A 54 23.18 -1.00 -6.02
C LEU A 54 24.09 -0.33 -4.97
N LEU A 55 24.95 -1.10 -4.26
CA LEU A 55 25.83 -0.55 -3.24
C LEU A 55 26.80 0.48 -3.81
N GLY A 56 27.29 0.24 -5.04
CA GLY A 56 28.19 1.17 -5.73
C GLY A 56 27.54 2.49 -6.15
N LEU A 57 26.22 2.49 -6.33
CA LEU A 57 25.44 3.69 -6.67
C LEU A 57 25.00 4.46 -5.43
N SER A 58 25.02 3.83 -4.28
CA SER A 58 24.62 4.42 -3.02
C SER A 58 25.73 5.32 -2.49
N ARG A 59 25.36 6.49 -1.94
CA ARG A 59 26.33 7.39 -1.36
C ARG A 59 26.83 6.84 -0.02
N LYS A 60 28.12 6.75 0.16
CA LYS A 60 28.75 6.26 1.41
C LYS A 60 28.49 7.18 2.62
N ASP A 61 28.10 8.43 2.38
CA ASP A 61 27.75 9.41 3.40
C ASP A 61 26.27 9.36 3.81
N SER A 62 25.44 8.52 3.16
CA SER A 62 24.03 8.38 3.47
C SER A 62 23.76 7.24 4.46
N LEU A 63 22.63 7.36 5.22
CA LEU A 63 22.11 6.21 5.92
C LEU A 63 21.72 5.12 4.91
N PRO A 64 21.95 3.84 5.19
CA PRO A 64 22.42 3.24 6.45
C PRO A 64 23.94 3.17 6.62
N PHE A 65 24.74 3.61 5.64
CA PHE A 65 26.19 3.37 5.59
C PHE A 65 26.96 4.14 6.67
N THR A 66 26.49 5.34 7.04
CA THR A 66 27.11 6.12 8.12
C THR A 66 26.80 5.54 9.51
N LYS A 67 25.58 5.00 9.69
CA LYS A 67 25.15 4.45 10.98
C LYS A 67 25.65 3.01 11.19
N PHE A 68 25.75 2.24 10.11
CA PHE A 68 26.13 0.83 10.11
C PHE A 68 27.16 0.55 8.99
N PRO A 69 28.41 1.03 9.09
CA PRO A 69 29.36 1.07 7.97
C PRO A 69 29.64 -0.29 7.31
N ASN A 70 29.56 -1.38 8.06
CA ASN A 70 29.88 -2.73 7.60
C ASN A 70 28.67 -3.68 7.57
N ALA A 71 27.46 -3.18 7.88
CA ALA A 71 26.29 -4.07 8.00
C ALA A 71 25.75 -4.55 6.64
N ILE A 72 26.02 -3.78 5.57
CA ILE A 72 25.69 -4.14 4.20
C ILE A 72 26.98 -4.11 3.39
N SER A 73 27.58 -5.26 3.20
CA SER A 73 28.79 -5.43 2.39
C SER A 73 28.62 -6.64 1.47
N THR A 74 29.34 -6.62 0.35
CA THR A 74 29.31 -7.74 -0.61
C THR A 74 29.94 -8.97 0.03
N ASN A 75 29.15 -10.03 0.20
CA ASN A 75 29.62 -11.31 0.71
C ASN A 75 28.83 -12.46 0.04
N TYR A 76 29.46 -13.11 -0.91
CA TYR A 76 28.88 -14.25 -1.64
C TYR A 76 28.92 -15.60 -0.89
N GLU A 77 29.45 -15.65 0.34
CA GLU A 77 29.35 -16.82 1.21
C GLU A 77 28.00 -16.91 1.90
N LEU A 78 27.30 -15.76 2.06
CA LEU A 78 25.97 -15.70 2.63
C LEU A 78 24.91 -16.19 1.63
N ALA A 79 23.91 -16.92 2.11
CA ALA A 79 22.74 -17.24 1.30
C ALA A 79 21.91 -15.98 0.97
N ALA A 80 21.16 -15.99 -0.12
CA ALA A 80 20.37 -14.83 -0.55
C ALA A 80 19.38 -14.36 0.53
N GLN A 81 18.69 -15.29 1.21
CA GLN A 81 17.77 -14.94 2.30
C GLN A 81 18.46 -14.20 3.45
N ASP A 82 19.72 -14.55 3.76
CA ASP A 82 20.49 -13.90 4.84
C ASP A 82 20.87 -12.47 4.44
N VAL A 83 21.28 -12.27 3.19
CA VAL A 83 21.60 -10.95 2.66
C VAL A 83 20.39 -10.03 2.71
N TYR A 84 19.23 -10.50 2.23
CA TYR A 84 17.99 -9.71 2.20
C TYR A 84 17.49 -9.39 3.62
N ARG A 85 17.53 -10.37 4.52
CA ARG A 85 17.18 -10.19 5.94
C ARG A 85 18.08 -9.17 6.61
N ASN A 86 19.41 -9.26 6.42
CA ASN A 86 20.36 -8.31 6.99
C ASN A 86 20.10 -6.88 6.47
N VAL A 87 19.85 -6.73 5.17
CA VAL A 87 19.48 -5.43 4.57
C VAL A 87 18.18 -4.90 5.18
N ALA A 88 17.14 -5.72 5.27
CA ALA A 88 15.86 -5.31 5.84
C ALA A 88 16.01 -4.86 7.30
N ARG A 89 16.79 -5.57 8.12
CA ARG A 89 17.09 -5.19 9.52
C ARG A 89 17.78 -3.83 9.60
N VAL A 90 18.78 -3.57 8.78
CA VAL A 90 19.47 -2.28 8.73
C VAL A 90 18.52 -1.17 8.30
N LEU A 91 17.71 -1.41 7.28
CA LEU A 91 16.74 -0.44 6.79
C LEU A 91 15.65 -0.14 7.83
N LEU A 92 15.15 -1.15 8.55
CA LEU A 92 14.22 -0.96 9.68
C LEU A 92 14.82 -0.10 10.78
N GLN A 93 16.10 -0.31 11.13
CA GLN A 93 16.81 0.49 12.14
C GLN A 93 17.05 1.93 11.70
N CYS A 94 17.15 2.18 10.39
CA CYS A 94 17.38 3.53 9.85
C CYS A 94 16.07 4.27 9.59
N TYR A 95 15.05 3.59 9.10
CA TYR A 95 13.88 4.21 8.48
C TYR A 95 12.54 3.74 9.08
N GLY A 96 12.57 2.90 10.13
CA GLY A 96 11.38 2.41 10.81
C GLY A 96 10.55 1.45 9.97
N LEU A 97 9.31 1.22 10.43
CA LEU A 97 8.42 0.19 9.90
C LEU A 97 7.91 0.43 8.48
N GLY A 98 8.13 1.63 7.91
CA GLY A 98 7.80 1.89 6.51
C GLY A 98 8.45 0.93 5.50
N ILE A 99 9.50 0.21 5.91
CA ILE A 99 10.13 -0.84 5.09
C ILE A 99 9.18 -2.03 4.87
N MET A 100 8.32 -2.33 5.84
CA MET A 100 7.34 -3.42 5.70
C MET A 100 6.31 -3.14 4.60
N SER A 101 6.08 -1.87 4.27
CA SER A 101 5.29 -1.47 3.10
C SER A 101 5.96 -1.82 1.77
N ASP A 102 7.21 -2.24 1.76
CA ASP A 102 7.92 -2.72 0.56
C ASP A 102 7.77 -4.23 0.32
N VAL A 103 7.13 -4.95 1.24
CA VAL A 103 6.80 -6.37 1.07
C VAL A 103 5.81 -6.53 -0.08
N GLN A 104 6.04 -7.52 -0.93
CA GLN A 104 5.16 -7.88 -2.05
C GLN A 104 4.00 -8.77 -1.60
N ASP A 105 2.90 -8.71 -2.30
CA ASP A 105 1.71 -9.57 -2.07
C ASP A 105 1.80 -10.95 -2.75
N SER A 106 2.91 -11.29 -3.35
CA SER A 106 3.15 -12.60 -3.94
C SER A 106 4.18 -13.37 -3.12
N ALA A 107 4.20 -14.67 -3.27
CA ALA A 107 5.25 -15.49 -2.69
C ALA A 107 6.63 -14.94 -3.08
N ALA A 108 7.54 -14.84 -2.11
CA ALA A 108 8.92 -14.47 -2.35
C ALA A 108 9.57 -15.50 -3.29
N SER A 109 10.43 -15.04 -4.20
CA SER A 109 11.20 -15.94 -5.06
C SER A 109 12.41 -16.55 -4.34
N ILE A 110 12.77 -15.98 -3.18
CA ILE A 110 13.85 -16.46 -2.32
C ILE A 110 13.25 -17.41 -1.27
N PRO A 111 13.63 -18.70 -1.27
CA PRO A 111 13.13 -19.67 -0.31
C PRO A 111 13.42 -19.25 1.13
N SER A 112 12.50 -19.55 2.03
CA SER A 112 12.63 -19.30 3.48
C SER A 112 12.89 -17.84 3.87
N LEU A 113 12.51 -16.90 3.01
CA LEU A 113 12.56 -15.48 3.35
C LEU A 113 11.42 -15.17 4.34
N PRO A 114 11.69 -14.57 5.50
CA PRO A 114 10.64 -14.13 6.43
C PRO A 114 9.66 -13.20 5.75
N THR A 115 8.37 -13.30 6.10
CA THR A 115 7.30 -12.53 5.43
C THR A 115 7.44 -11.01 5.60
N TRP A 116 8.10 -10.55 6.66
CA TRP A 116 8.36 -9.14 6.91
C TRP A 116 9.55 -8.57 6.11
N VAL A 117 10.31 -9.44 5.40
CA VAL A 117 11.46 -9.04 4.58
C VAL A 117 11.04 -8.82 3.13
N PRO A 118 11.21 -7.62 2.57
CA PRO A 118 10.91 -7.39 1.16
C PRO A 118 11.82 -8.21 0.25
N ASP A 119 11.25 -8.95 -0.69
CA ASP A 119 12.00 -9.57 -1.79
C ASP A 119 12.13 -8.56 -2.94
N TYR A 120 13.28 -7.90 -3.01
CA TYR A 120 13.56 -6.93 -4.08
C TYR A 120 13.87 -7.58 -5.44
N SER A 121 13.94 -8.90 -5.51
CA SER A 121 14.18 -9.64 -6.76
C SER A 121 12.92 -9.95 -7.55
N VAL A 122 11.76 -9.58 -7.03
CA VAL A 122 10.47 -9.73 -7.68
C VAL A 122 9.78 -8.38 -7.86
N PRO A 123 8.98 -8.19 -8.94
CA PRO A 123 8.17 -7.00 -9.10
C PRO A 123 7.25 -6.82 -7.89
N ARG A 124 7.12 -5.57 -7.44
CA ARG A 124 6.18 -5.22 -6.39
C ARG A 124 4.92 -4.63 -6.98
N ARG A 125 3.82 -5.22 -6.61
CA ARG A 125 2.47 -4.66 -6.76
C ARG A 125 1.73 -4.88 -5.44
N PRO A 126 0.97 -3.94 -4.98
CA PRO A 126 0.79 -2.54 -5.43
C PRO A 126 1.93 -1.62 -4.97
N LEU A 127 1.90 -0.36 -5.44
CA LEU A 127 2.77 0.69 -4.88
C LEU A 127 2.40 0.95 -3.41
N PRO A 128 3.38 1.28 -2.52
CA PRO A 128 3.08 1.64 -1.13
C PRO A 128 2.04 2.75 -1.02
N LEU A 129 1.15 2.65 -0.03
CA LEU A 129 0.16 3.68 0.25
C LEU A 129 0.82 5.04 0.53
N ALA A 130 1.95 5.05 1.23
CA ALA A 130 2.73 6.25 1.50
C ALA A 130 3.30 6.95 0.24
N MET A 131 3.23 6.31 -0.94
CA MET A 131 3.63 6.91 -2.22
C MET A 131 2.45 7.47 -3.02
N ARG A 132 1.25 7.40 -2.47
CA ARG A 132 0.05 7.95 -3.10
C ARG A 132 -0.18 9.38 -2.62
N GLY A 133 -0.07 10.34 -3.54
CA GLY A 133 -0.28 11.75 -3.27
C GLY A 133 0.76 12.35 -2.31
N ASP A 134 0.47 13.53 -1.82
CA ASP A 134 1.28 14.25 -0.82
C ASP A 134 0.83 13.93 0.63
N CYS A 135 0.16 12.79 0.81
CA CYS A 135 -0.41 12.40 2.10
C CYS A 135 0.65 11.81 3.03
N SER A 136 0.75 12.37 4.22
CA SER A 136 1.52 11.80 5.32
C SER A 136 0.60 11.04 6.26
N TRP A 137 0.42 9.75 6.03
CA TRP A 137 -0.32 8.88 6.94
C TRP A 137 0.37 8.81 8.30
N SER A 138 -0.40 8.82 9.37
CA SER A 138 0.05 8.72 10.76
C SER A 138 -0.91 7.88 11.59
N ALA A 139 -1.25 6.69 11.09
CA ALA A 139 -2.24 5.82 11.74
C ALA A 139 -1.85 5.49 13.19
N CYS A 140 -0.56 5.35 13.48
CA CYS A 140 -0.06 5.12 14.84
C CYS A 140 -0.01 6.39 15.73
N GLY A 141 -0.39 7.57 15.23
CA GLY A 141 -0.29 8.82 15.99
C GLY A 141 1.10 9.03 16.59
N ASP A 142 1.16 9.22 17.90
CA ASP A 142 2.39 9.44 18.65
C ASP A 142 3.06 8.16 19.17
N LEU A 143 2.50 6.98 18.92
CA LEU A 143 3.14 5.73 19.31
C LEU A 143 4.48 5.56 18.61
N ARG A 144 5.53 5.29 19.36
CA ARG A 144 6.89 5.11 18.83
C ARG A 144 7.34 3.67 19.02
N TRP A 145 7.89 3.12 17.96
CA TRP A 145 8.52 1.82 17.97
C TRP A 145 10.04 1.98 18.01
N ARG A 146 10.71 1.10 18.77
CA ARG A 146 12.15 0.93 18.72
C ARG A 146 12.44 -0.48 18.22
N PRO A 147 13.32 -0.63 17.23
CA PRO A 147 13.71 -1.93 16.75
C PRO A 147 14.26 -2.79 17.90
N ASP A 148 13.60 -3.90 18.16
CA ASP A 148 14.06 -4.93 19.08
C ASP A 148 14.24 -6.23 18.28
N PHE A 149 15.47 -6.47 17.86
CA PHE A 149 15.80 -7.69 17.16
C PHE A 149 16.35 -8.69 18.16
N SER A 150 15.66 -9.84 18.28
CA SER A 150 16.19 -10.95 19.05
C SER A 150 17.60 -11.29 18.57
N GLU A 151 18.55 -11.37 19.48
CA GLU A 151 19.92 -11.80 19.17
C GLU A 151 19.97 -13.30 18.79
N THR A 152 18.98 -14.08 19.25
CA THR A 152 18.93 -15.53 19.09
C THR A 152 18.25 -15.98 17.82
N ASP A 153 17.20 -15.27 17.37
CA ASP A 153 16.48 -15.61 16.13
C ASP A 153 16.29 -14.37 15.25
N THR A 154 17.09 -14.30 14.19
CA THR A 154 17.08 -13.20 13.25
C THR A 154 15.97 -13.30 12.20
N THR A 155 15.20 -14.40 12.17
CA THR A 155 14.07 -14.58 11.25
C THR A 155 12.79 -13.98 11.77
N VAL A 156 12.72 -13.75 13.08
CA VAL A 156 11.54 -13.21 13.76
C VAL A 156 11.73 -11.73 14.06
N LEU A 157 10.74 -10.93 13.70
CA LEU A 157 10.64 -9.51 14.03
C LEU A 157 9.64 -9.32 15.17
N LYS A 158 10.09 -8.71 16.27
CA LYS A 158 9.24 -8.35 17.40
C LYS A 158 8.66 -6.96 17.21
N LEU A 159 7.35 -6.85 17.23
CA LEU A 159 6.60 -5.62 17.08
C LEU A 159 5.71 -5.36 18.29
N GLN A 160 5.35 -4.09 18.49
CA GLN A 160 4.34 -3.68 19.46
C GLN A 160 3.22 -2.97 18.70
N GLY A 161 2.00 -3.31 18.99
CA GLY A 161 0.86 -2.74 18.29
C GLY A 161 -0.47 -3.03 18.98
N VAL A 162 -1.50 -2.49 18.37
CA VAL A 162 -2.88 -2.64 18.76
C VAL A 162 -3.61 -3.47 17.72
N LEU A 163 -4.31 -4.51 18.14
CA LEU A 163 -5.26 -5.23 17.27
C LEU A 163 -6.49 -4.35 17.11
N LEU A 164 -6.71 -3.82 15.90
CA LEU A 164 -7.88 -3.00 15.61
C LEU A 164 -9.13 -3.85 15.42
N ASP A 165 -9.02 -4.86 14.53
CA ASP A 165 -10.15 -5.69 14.17
C ASP A 165 -9.70 -6.91 13.33
N THR A 166 -10.66 -7.70 12.88
CA THR A 166 -10.45 -8.90 12.07
C THR A 166 -11.21 -8.77 10.74
N VAL A 167 -10.62 -9.21 9.65
CA VAL A 167 -11.26 -9.24 8.33
C VAL A 167 -12.45 -10.19 8.37
N SER A 168 -13.64 -9.70 8.02
CA SER A 168 -14.86 -10.51 7.90
C SER A 168 -15.07 -11.04 6.48
N GLU A 169 -14.90 -10.19 5.49
CA GLU A 169 -15.08 -10.52 4.09
C GLU A 169 -14.26 -9.63 3.17
N LYS A 170 -14.04 -10.07 1.95
CA LYS A 170 -13.39 -9.28 0.89
C LYS A 170 -14.16 -9.36 -0.42
N VAL A 171 -14.01 -8.33 -1.25
CA VAL A 171 -14.48 -8.39 -2.63
C VAL A 171 -13.70 -9.47 -3.37
N LYS A 172 -14.43 -10.41 -3.98
CA LYS A 172 -13.82 -11.44 -4.82
C LYS A 172 -13.34 -10.79 -6.11
N GLN A 173 -12.05 -10.46 -6.17
CA GLN A 173 -11.45 -10.09 -7.46
C GLN A 173 -11.29 -11.35 -8.31
N GLN A 174 -12.12 -11.46 -9.33
CA GLN A 174 -11.86 -12.40 -10.41
C GLN A 174 -10.94 -11.71 -11.40
N ASN A 175 -9.70 -12.22 -11.54
CA ASN A 175 -8.70 -11.92 -12.58
C ASN A 175 -8.55 -10.46 -13.11
N LYS A 176 -7.33 -10.10 -13.54
CA LYS A 176 -6.78 -8.81 -14.00
C LYS A 176 -7.59 -8.00 -15.06
N SER A 177 -8.82 -8.36 -15.34
CA SER A 177 -9.70 -7.75 -16.34
C SER A 177 -11.14 -7.65 -15.83
N LEU A 178 -11.32 -7.24 -14.56
CA LEU A 178 -12.66 -6.89 -14.14
C LEU A 178 -13.11 -5.66 -14.93
N HIS A 179 -14.22 -5.83 -15.63
CA HIS A 179 -14.94 -4.68 -16.17
C HIS A 179 -15.23 -3.72 -14.98
N PRO A 180 -15.07 -2.40 -15.12
CA PRO A 180 -15.30 -1.44 -14.02
C PRO A 180 -16.62 -1.64 -13.28
N MET A 181 -17.66 -2.14 -13.95
CA MET A 181 -18.93 -2.49 -13.33
C MET A 181 -18.83 -3.64 -12.36
N GLU A 182 -18.15 -4.73 -12.71
CA GLU A 182 -18.02 -5.90 -11.84
C GLU A 182 -17.28 -5.56 -10.56
N PHE A 183 -16.25 -4.69 -10.67
CA PHE A 183 -15.54 -4.16 -9.52
C PHE A 183 -16.48 -3.34 -8.62
N LEU A 184 -17.22 -2.39 -9.19
CA LEU A 184 -18.13 -1.53 -8.43
C LEU A 184 -19.28 -2.33 -7.81
N ASP A 185 -19.85 -3.29 -8.52
CA ASP A 185 -20.92 -4.15 -8.01
C ASP A 185 -20.40 -4.98 -6.80
N GLY A 186 -19.19 -5.56 -6.90
CA GLY A 186 -18.57 -6.26 -5.78
C GLY A 186 -18.29 -5.36 -4.57
N VAL A 187 -17.86 -4.12 -4.82
CA VAL A 187 -17.67 -3.11 -3.75
C VAL A 187 -19.00 -2.79 -3.05
N TYR A 188 -20.07 -2.58 -3.82
CA TYR A 188 -21.38 -2.28 -3.24
C TYR A 188 -22.01 -3.47 -2.53
N GLU A 189 -21.74 -4.69 -2.97
CA GLU A 189 -22.17 -5.91 -2.26
C GLU A 189 -21.55 -5.96 -0.86
N VAL A 190 -20.24 -5.79 -0.73
CA VAL A 190 -19.56 -5.74 0.57
C VAL A 190 -20.01 -4.53 1.39
N ALA A 191 -20.20 -3.37 0.75
CA ALA A 191 -20.63 -2.15 1.41
C ALA A 191 -22.12 -2.15 1.81
N ALA A 192 -22.96 -3.02 1.24
CA ALA A 192 -24.37 -3.14 1.63
C ALA A 192 -24.57 -3.58 3.08
N HIS A 193 -23.57 -4.21 3.68
CA HIS A 193 -23.56 -4.62 5.07
C HIS A 193 -22.90 -3.60 6.01
N LEU A 194 -22.48 -2.42 5.51
CA LEU A 194 -22.04 -1.35 6.38
C LEU A 194 -23.21 -0.86 7.21
N ASP A 195 -22.98 -0.69 8.51
CA ASP A 195 -23.93 0.02 9.37
C ASP A 195 -24.14 1.42 8.76
N PRO A 196 -25.41 1.91 8.70
CA PRO A 196 -25.70 3.27 8.23
C PRO A 196 -24.93 4.35 9.02
N ILE A 197 -24.49 4.02 10.21
CA ILE A 197 -23.57 4.84 11.00
C ILE A 197 -22.19 4.16 10.94
N TYR A 198 -21.30 4.67 10.10
CA TYR A 198 -19.92 4.20 10.13
C TYR A 198 -19.37 4.39 11.56
N PRO A 199 -18.62 3.41 12.14
CA PRO A 199 -18.29 3.42 13.56
C PRO A 199 -17.44 4.61 14.01
N LEU A 200 -16.98 5.46 13.09
CA LEU A 200 -16.13 6.60 13.39
C LEU A 200 -16.73 7.92 12.94
N SER A 201 -16.65 8.89 13.83
CA SER A 201 -16.82 10.30 13.51
C SER A 201 -15.47 10.88 13.13
N ILE A 202 -15.21 11.08 11.85
CA ILE A 202 -13.97 11.72 11.38
C ILE A 202 -14.11 13.23 11.48
N GLY A 203 -13.25 13.86 12.28
CA GLY A 203 -13.29 15.29 12.52
C GLY A 203 -14.62 15.79 13.13
N GLY A 204 -15.31 14.95 13.92
CA GLY A 204 -16.60 15.28 14.53
C GLY A 204 -17.80 15.19 13.58
N ARG A 205 -17.61 14.68 12.36
CA ARG A 205 -18.66 14.53 11.34
C ARG A 205 -18.88 13.06 11.01
N PHE A 206 -20.12 12.61 11.09
CA PHE A 206 -20.51 11.29 10.61
C PHE A 206 -20.55 11.29 9.07
N GLN A 207 -19.94 10.28 8.47
CA GLN A 207 -19.95 10.06 7.02
C GLN A 207 -21.04 9.07 6.65
N SER A 208 -21.71 9.30 5.52
CA SER A 208 -22.66 8.33 4.96
C SER A 208 -21.91 7.09 4.45
N SER A 209 -22.59 5.93 4.42
CA SER A 209 -22.02 4.71 3.83
C SER A 209 -21.54 4.94 2.40
N ARG A 210 -22.24 5.77 1.63
CA ARG A 210 -21.83 6.14 0.27
C ARG A 210 -20.52 6.93 0.26
N GLU A 211 -20.38 7.89 1.18
CA GLU A 211 -19.14 8.67 1.31
C GLU A 211 -17.96 7.77 1.72
N VAL A 212 -18.17 6.88 2.69
CA VAL A 212 -17.16 5.89 3.10
C VAL A 212 -16.71 5.04 1.91
N VAL A 213 -17.64 4.57 1.08
CA VAL A 213 -17.31 3.72 -0.08
C VAL A 213 -16.42 4.45 -1.08
N TRP A 214 -16.84 5.63 -1.57
CA TRP A 214 -16.05 6.30 -2.61
C TRP A 214 -14.70 6.80 -2.08
N ARG A 215 -14.63 7.25 -0.81
CA ARG A 215 -13.35 7.60 -0.18
C ARG A 215 -12.43 6.40 -0.04
N THR A 216 -12.98 5.24 0.34
CA THR A 216 -12.17 4.00 0.45
C THR A 216 -11.63 3.59 -0.91
N ILE A 217 -12.43 3.58 -1.97
CA ILE A 217 -12.02 3.22 -3.33
C ILE A 217 -10.85 4.11 -3.80
N LEU A 218 -10.85 5.39 -3.44
CA LEU A 218 -9.80 6.35 -3.77
C LEU A 218 -8.66 6.37 -2.72
N THR A 219 -8.76 5.58 -1.64
CA THR A 219 -7.88 5.73 -0.45
C THR A 219 -7.86 7.17 0.07
N ASP A 220 -9.00 7.84 0.03
CA ASP A 220 -9.22 9.25 0.37
C ASP A 220 -8.23 10.22 -0.27
N THR A 221 -7.75 9.91 -1.48
CA THR A 221 -6.78 10.72 -2.23
C THR A 221 -7.24 10.85 -3.69
N TYR A 222 -7.23 12.06 -4.23
CA TYR A 222 -7.56 12.33 -5.62
C TYR A 222 -6.65 13.42 -6.18
N GLU A 223 -6.00 13.17 -7.34
CA GLU A 223 -5.05 14.10 -7.99
C GLU A 223 -4.00 14.66 -7.00
N LYS A 224 -3.48 13.82 -6.10
CA LYS A 224 -2.57 14.11 -4.99
C LYS A 224 -3.17 14.87 -3.81
N GLU A 225 -4.41 15.37 -3.89
CA GLU A 225 -5.07 16.00 -2.75
C GLU A 225 -5.53 14.96 -1.74
N HIS A 226 -5.30 15.24 -0.46
CA HIS A 226 -5.80 14.48 0.68
C HIS A 226 -6.28 15.46 1.77
N PRO A 227 -7.47 15.26 2.36
CA PRO A 227 -8.51 14.31 1.98
C PRO A 227 -9.07 14.58 0.57
N ALA A 228 -9.54 13.55 -0.10
CA ALA A 228 -10.11 13.68 -1.43
C ALA A 228 -11.27 14.71 -1.42
N PRO A 229 -11.32 15.63 -2.41
CA PRO A 229 -12.32 16.70 -2.45
C PRO A 229 -13.74 16.16 -2.47
N GLN A 230 -14.68 16.83 -1.80
CA GLN A 230 -16.08 16.39 -1.72
C GLN A 230 -16.77 16.29 -3.09
N GLN A 231 -16.30 17.03 -4.08
CA GLN A 231 -16.77 16.94 -5.46
C GLN A 231 -16.57 15.55 -6.10
N CYS A 232 -15.67 14.74 -5.56
CA CYS A 232 -15.47 13.35 -6.00
C CYS A 232 -16.71 12.49 -5.78
N GLU A 233 -17.60 12.83 -4.84
CA GLU A 233 -18.86 12.12 -4.65
C GLU A 233 -19.76 12.23 -5.89
N GLU A 234 -19.91 13.42 -6.42
CA GLU A 234 -20.71 13.66 -7.62
C GLU A 234 -20.03 13.06 -8.87
N LEU A 235 -18.71 13.24 -8.99
CA LEU A 235 -17.91 12.67 -10.06
C LEU A 235 -18.04 11.12 -10.09
N MET A 236 -17.93 10.47 -8.93
CA MET A 236 -18.09 9.01 -8.81
C MET A 236 -19.51 8.57 -9.17
N ALA A 237 -20.54 9.32 -8.76
CA ALA A 237 -21.94 9.03 -9.10
C ALA A 237 -22.19 9.09 -10.62
N GLN A 238 -21.70 10.14 -11.28
CA GLN A 238 -21.85 10.30 -12.73
C GLN A 238 -21.00 9.28 -13.50
N TYR A 239 -19.82 8.90 -12.99
CA TYR A 239 -19.01 7.84 -13.54
C TYR A 239 -19.73 6.49 -13.50
N GLN A 240 -20.34 6.12 -12.39
CA GLN A 240 -21.11 4.88 -12.24
C GLN A 240 -22.28 4.83 -13.24
N GLU A 241 -22.99 5.94 -13.38
CA GLU A 241 -24.06 6.04 -14.38
C GLU A 241 -23.53 5.91 -15.81
N TRP A 242 -22.40 6.56 -16.10
CA TRP A 242 -21.74 6.49 -17.40
C TRP A 242 -21.31 5.05 -17.74
N VAL A 243 -20.70 4.32 -16.79
CA VAL A 243 -20.29 2.92 -16.97
C VAL A 243 -21.50 2.01 -17.19
N ARG A 244 -22.59 2.17 -16.41
CA ARG A 244 -23.84 1.41 -16.59
C ARG A 244 -24.47 1.65 -17.96
N ASN A 245 -24.56 2.91 -18.36
CA ASN A 245 -25.12 3.28 -19.65
C ASN A 245 -24.22 2.84 -20.81
N GLY A 246 -22.89 2.85 -20.65
CA GLY A 246 -21.94 2.33 -21.62
C GLY A 246 -22.07 0.84 -21.84
N ALA A 247 -22.27 0.07 -20.77
CA ALA A 247 -22.56 -1.38 -20.88
C ALA A 247 -23.90 -1.65 -21.59
N GLN A 248 -24.92 -0.80 -21.41
CA GLN A 248 -26.19 -0.87 -22.13
C GLN A 248 -26.12 -0.25 -23.53
N ALA A 249 -25.32 0.78 -23.75
CA ALA A 249 -25.18 1.47 -25.04
C ALA A 249 -24.38 0.67 -26.08
N ALA A 250 -23.58 -0.30 -25.68
CA ALA A 250 -23.06 -1.32 -26.59
C ALA A 250 -24.21 -2.12 -27.26
N TYR A 251 -25.38 -2.14 -26.62
CA TYR A 251 -26.64 -2.72 -27.18
C TYR A 251 -27.55 -1.69 -27.85
N SER A 252 -27.39 -0.37 -27.61
CA SER A 252 -28.30 0.65 -28.15
C SER A 252 -27.61 1.99 -28.45
N MET A 253 -26.68 2.00 -29.41
CA MET A 253 -25.87 3.18 -29.78
C MET A 253 -26.66 4.37 -30.39
N GLN A 254 -27.94 4.50 -30.18
CA GLN A 254 -28.73 5.47 -30.97
C GLN A 254 -29.63 6.47 -30.26
N ARG A 255 -29.65 6.64 -28.96
CA ARG A 255 -30.54 7.67 -28.40
C ARG A 255 -30.15 8.27 -27.04
N LEU A 256 -29.04 8.98 -26.95
CA LEU A 256 -28.95 10.02 -25.93
C LEU A 256 -29.33 11.37 -26.55
N SER A 257 -30.39 12.01 -26.04
CA SER A 257 -30.80 13.31 -26.50
C SER A 257 -29.75 14.38 -26.18
N ILE A 258 -29.74 15.46 -26.96
CA ILE A 258 -28.83 16.61 -26.75
C ILE A 258 -28.99 17.20 -25.33
N ALA A 259 -30.20 17.13 -24.75
CA ALA A 259 -30.52 17.60 -23.40
C ALA A 259 -29.80 16.78 -22.30
N GLU A 260 -29.67 15.47 -22.45
CA GLU A 260 -28.96 14.60 -21.49
C GLU A 260 -27.45 14.84 -21.53
N LYS A 261 -26.89 15.25 -22.69
CA LYS A 261 -25.49 15.65 -22.80
C LYS A 261 -25.18 16.99 -22.14
N GLN A 262 -26.16 17.90 -22.06
CA GLN A 262 -26.01 19.23 -21.45
C GLN A 262 -26.15 19.22 -19.92
N GLN A 263 -26.69 18.17 -19.30
CA GLN A 263 -26.80 18.01 -17.86
C GLN A 263 -25.56 17.41 -17.18
N ARG A 264 -24.58 16.91 -17.95
CA ARG A 264 -23.38 16.32 -17.35
C ARG A 264 -22.36 17.39 -17.00
N LYS A 265 -22.02 17.46 -15.72
CA LYS A 265 -20.95 18.34 -15.20
C LYS A 265 -19.55 17.82 -15.57
N TYR A 266 -19.40 16.49 -15.68
CA TYR A 266 -18.13 15.82 -15.94
C TYR A 266 -18.12 15.11 -17.30
N GLY A 267 -16.97 15.11 -17.95
CA GLY A 267 -16.77 14.54 -19.28
C GLY A 267 -15.87 13.29 -19.27
N LYS A 268 -15.60 12.79 -20.48
CA LYS A 268 -14.76 11.58 -20.70
C LYS A 268 -13.36 11.72 -20.09
N GLU A 269 -12.79 12.93 -20.12
CA GLU A 269 -11.45 13.17 -19.57
C GLU A 269 -11.45 13.08 -18.04
N ASP A 270 -12.50 13.58 -17.36
CA ASP A 270 -12.65 13.50 -15.91
C ASP A 270 -12.84 12.04 -15.47
N PHE A 271 -13.64 11.28 -16.23
CA PHE A 271 -13.83 9.84 -15.97
C PHE A 271 -12.55 9.04 -16.18
N SER A 272 -11.77 9.36 -17.23
CA SER A 272 -10.48 8.69 -17.47
C SER A 272 -9.45 9.01 -16.38
N ARG A 273 -9.48 10.21 -15.79
CA ARG A 273 -8.66 10.55 -14.63
C ARG A 273 -9.10 9.77 -13.39
N LEU A 274 -10.40 9.73 -13.14
CA LEU A 274 -10.96 8.96 -12.02
C LEU A 274 -10.63 7.47 -12.14
N GLU A 275 -10.72 6.87 -13.33
CA GLU A 275 -10.34 5.46 -13.57
C GLU A 275 -8.88 5.20 -13.19
N LYS A 276 -7.97 6.10 -13.59
CA LYS A 276 -6.54 5.98 -13.24
C LYS A 276 -6.30 6.06 -11.73
N GLU A 277 -7.02 6.94 -11.03
CA GLU A 277 -6.93 7.04 -9.57
C GLU A 277 -7.49 5.79 -8.88
N ILE A 278 -8.63 5.28 -9.35
CA ILE A 278 -9.21 4.01 -8.87
C ILE A 278 -8.23 2.86 -9.12
N GLU A 279 -7.70 2.74 -10.34
CA GLU A 279 -6.73 1.70 -10.69
C GLU A 279 -5.48 1.79 -9.81
N ALA A 280 -4.91 2.98 -9.67
CA ALA A 280 -3.72 3.19 -8.86
C ALA A 280 -3.95 2.88 -7.36
N ALA A 281 -5.17 3.11 -6.83
CA ALA A 281 -5.53 2.75 -5.47
C ALA A 281 -5.69 1.25 -5.27
N ASN A 282 -6.25 0.56 -6.26
CA ASN A 282 -6.75 -0.81 -6.15
C ASN A 282 -5.90 -1.84 -6.92
N ASP A 283 -4.85 -1.41 -7.66
CA ASP A 283 -3.97 -2.35 -8.38
C ASP A 283 -3.37 -3.37 -7.41
N ALA A 284 -3.61 -4.65 -7.69
CA ALA A 284 -3.20 -5.78 -6.85
C ALA A 284 -3.64 -5.66 -5.36
N ARG A 285 -4.75 -4.97 -5.09
CA ARG A 285 -5.38 -4.90 -3.77
C ARG A 285 -6.81 -5.42 -3.82
N SER A 286 -7.33 -5.79 -2.66
CA SER A 286 -8.73 -6.16 -2.45
C SER A 286 -9.38 -5.21 -1.47
N LEU A 287 -10.60 -4.79 -1.77
CA LEU A 287 -11.44 -4.13 -0.80
C LEU A 287 -11.96 -5.19 0.18
N PHE A 288 -11.98 -4.86 1.45
CA PHE A 288 -12.43 -5.74 2.52
C PHE A 288 -13.24 -5.00 3.57
N ARG A 289 -14.05 -5.74 4.30
CA ARG A 289 -14.77 -5.28 5.48
C ARG A 289 -14.27 -6.03 6.71
N THR A 290 -14.21 -5.35 7.84
CA THR A 290 -13.87 -5.94 9.13
C THR A 290 -15.13 -6.36 9.90
N GLN A 291 -14.97 -7.10 10.99
CA GLN A 291 -16.08 -7.54 11.85
C GLN A 291 -16.82 -6.37 12.51
N LYS A 292 -16.12 -5.32 12.89
CA LYS A 292 -16.72 -4.09 13.45
C LYS A 292 -17.32 -3.17 12.41
N GLY A 293 -17.20 -3.50 11.10
CA GLY A 293 -17.79 -2.74 10.02
C GLY A 293 -16.88 -1.72 9.33
N TYR A 294 -15.56 -1.69 9.63
CA TYR A 294 -14.63 -0.84 8.89
C TYR A 294 -14.48 -1.31 7.46
N LEU A 295 -14.39 -0.36 6.54
CA LEU A 295 -14.09 -0.62 5.14
C LEU A 295 -12.63 -0.27 4.84
N GLY A 296 -11.94 -1.14 4.14
CA GLY A 296 -10.52 -0.95 3.83
C GLY A 296 -10.10 -1.56 2.51
N ILE A 297 -8.87 -1.27 2.13
CA ILE A 297 -8.18 -1.85 0.96
C ILE A 297 -6.84 -2.41 1.45
N GLY A 298 -6.56 -3.67 1.13
CA GLY A 298 -5.34 -4.36 1.53
C GLY A 298 -4.79 -5.28 0.45
N ALA A 299 -3.79 -6.06 0.81
CA ALA A 299 -3.17 -7.02 -0.08
C ALA A 299 -4.20 -7.98 -0.72
N GLN A 300 -4.00 -8.35 -1.98
CA GLN A 300 -4.93 -9.25 -2.69
C GLN A 300 -5.00 -10.64 -2.04
N SER A 301 -3.94 -11.08 -1.38
CA SER A 301 -3.84 -12.38 -0.68
C SER A 301 -4.56 -12.42 0.67
N LEU A 302 -5.08 -11.26 1.18
CA LEU A 302 -5.81 -11.23 2.44
C LEU A 302 -7.00 -12.21 2.43
N CYS A 303 -7.31 -12.77 3.59
CA CYS A 303 -8.40 -13.73 3.77
C CYS A 303 -9.27 -13.35 4.97
N PRO A 304 -10.52 -13.87 5.03
CA PRO A 304 -11.30 -13.79 6.28
C PRO A 304 -10.49 -14.35 7.44
N PHE A 305 -10.65 -13.73 8.60
CA PHE A 305 -9.92 -13.98 9.86
C PHE A 305 -8.47 -13.48 9.91
N ASP A 306 -7.93 -12.89 8.85
CA ASP A 306 -6.69 -12.11 8.98
C ASP A 306 -6.95 -10.91 9.92
N GLU A 307 -5.94 -10.54 10.70
CA GLU A 307 -6.03 -9.51 11.73
C GLU A 307 -5.48 -8.18 11.20
N VAL A 308 -6.18 -7.08 11.47
CA VAL A 308 -5.73 -5.71 11.15
C VAL A 308 -5.06 -5.11 12.38
N TRP A 309 -3.78 -4.83 12.25
CA TRP A 309 -2.95 -4.32 13.32
C TRP A 309 -2.44 -2.91 13.05
N LEU A 310 -2.37 -2.13 14.11
CA LEU A 310 -1.75 -0.82 14.11
C LEU A 310 -0.47 -0.87 14.94
N PHE A 311 0.68 -0.85 14.29
CA PHE A 311 1.96 -0.93 14.97
C PHE A 311 2.46 0.44 15.41
N ALA A 312 3.04 0.51 16.60
CA ALA A 312 3.76 1.69 17.06
C ALA A 312 4.86 2.06 16.05
N GLY A 313 4.86 3.30 15.59
CA GLY A 313 5.80 3.80 14.57
C GLY A 313 5.43 3.48 13.11
N ALA A 314 4.28 2.85 12.86
CA ALA A 314 3.81 2.59 11.51
C ALA A 314 2.90 3.69 11.00
N ALA A 315 3.14 4.16 9.77
CA ALA A 315 2.29 5.18 9.16
C ALA A 315 0.91 4.67 8.73
N VAL A 316 0.78 3.37 8.47
CA VAL A 316 -0.44 2.71 8.00
C VAL A 316 -0.69 1.43 8.78
N PRO A 317 -1.93 0.93 8.85
CA PRO A 317 -2.23 -0.40 9.37
C PRO A 317 -1.60 -1.52 8.54
N PHE A 318 -1.40 -2.68 9.17
CA PHE A 318 -0.91 -3.88 8.53
C PHE A 318 -1.86 -5.05 8.75
N ILE A 319 -1.95 -5.92 7.76
CA ILE A 319 -2.71 -7.16 7.85
C ILE A 319 -1.75 -8.30 8.18
N LEU A 320 -2.10 -9.05 9.21
CA LEU A 320 -1.35 -10.20 9.67
C LEU A 320 -2.21 -11.45 9.64
N ARG A 321 -1.59 -12.57 9.32
CA ARG A 321 -2.17 -13.91 9.43
C ARG A 321 -1.59 -14.65 10.60
N ARG A 322 -2.44 -15.10 11.50
CA ARG A 322 -2.00 -15.86 12.67
C ARG A 322 -1.56 -17.27 12.28
N CYS A 323 -0.40 -17.70 12.77
CA CYS A 323 0.12 -19.03 12.61
C CYS A 323 -0.20 -19.91 13.81
N GLN A 324 0.10 -21.22 13.72
CA GLN A 324 -0.19 -22.18 14.79
C GLN A 324 0.71 -22.01 16.02
N ASP A 325 1.91 -21.45 15.85
CA ASP A 325 2.98 -21.30 16.86
C ASP A 325 3.03 -19.91 17.52
N GLU A 326 1.88 -19.27 17.65
CA GLU A 326 1.70 -17.92 18.23
C GLU A 326 2.49 -16.79 17.54
N CYS A 327 3.05 -17.08 16.36
CA CYS A 327 3.65 -16.09 15.47
C CYS A 327 2.64 -15.62 14.43
N TYR A 328 3.04 -14.60 13.70
CA TYR A 328 2.27 -14.05 12.59
C TYR A 328 3.08 -14.04 11.30
N GLU A 329 2.38 -14.12 10.19
CA GLU A 329 2.88 -13.80 8.86
C GLU A 329 2.37 -12.42 8.43
N LEU A 330 3.24 -11.61 7.83
CA LEU A 330 2.85 -10.35 7.24
C LEU A 330 2.16 -10.60 5.91
N VAL A 331 0.88 -10.21 5.81
CA VAL A 331 0.11 -10.24 4.57
C VAL A 331 0.37 -8.98 3.74
N GLY A 332 0.43 -7.81 4.38
CA GLY A 332 0.75 -6.55 3.73
C GLY A 332 0.22 -5.33 4.46
N GLU A 333 0.48 -4.15 3.88
CA GLU A 333 -0.10 -2.89 4.37
C GLU A 333 -1.58 -2.78 4.01
N ALA A 334 -2.33 -1.97 4.76
CA ALA A 334 -3.73 -1.68 4.50
C ALA A 334 -4.04 -0.18 4.64
N TYR A 335 -4.99 0.28 3.81
CA TYR A 335 -5.78 1.46 4.08
C TYR A 335 -7.03 1.02 4.81
N LEU A 336 -7.37 1.67 5.91
CA LEU A 336 -8.61 1.45 6.64
C LEU A 336 -9.27 2.81 6.87
N HIS A 337 -10.44 3.02 6.27
CA HIS A 337 -11.09 4.33 6.28
C HIS A 337 -11.45 4.77 7.70
N GLY A 338 -11.00 5.98 8.07
CA GLY A 338 -11.24 6.58 9.38
C GLY A 338 -10.26 6.19 10.47
N VAL A 339 -9.13 5.53 10.14
CA VAL A 339 -8.09 5.22 11.15
C VAL A 339 -6.67 5.60 10.69
N MET A 340 -6.55 6.38 9.63
CA MET A 340 -5.27 6.65 8.99
C MET A 340 -4.46 7.78 9.62
N HIS A 341 -5.04 8.51 10.59
CA HIS A 341 -4.41 9.68 11.25
C HIS A 341 -4.40 9.58 12.79
N GLY A 342 -4.53 8.35 13.34
CA GLY A 342 -4.49 8.09 14.77
C GLY A 342 -5.85 8.08 15.45
N GLU A 343 -6.94 8.17 14.69
CA GLU A 343 -8.32 8.19 15.23
C GLU A 343 -8.62 6.96 16.09
N ALA A 344 -8.06 5.82 15.69
CA ALA A 344 -8.26 4.57 16.44
C ALA A 344 -7.59 4.55 17.83
N LEU A 345 -6.62 5.44 18.09
CA LEU A 345 -5.91 5.49 19.36
C LEU A 345 -6.69 6.27 20.45
N GLU A 346 -7.75 6.97 20.08
CA GLU A 346 -8.66 7.61 21.04
C GLU A 346 -9.46 6.58 21.85
N TRP A 347 -9.44 5.31 21.42
CA TRP A 347 -10.12 4.21 22.13
C TRP A 347 -9.17 3.54 23.13
N GLU A 348 -9.74 2.93 24.17
CA GLU A 348 -8.96 2.09 25.09
C GLU A 348 -8.47 0.84 24.37
N HIS A 349 -7.20 0.83 24.03
CA HIS A 349 -6.53 -0.30 23.40
C HIS A 349 -5.35 -0.79 24.24
N GLU A 350 -5.21 -2.10 24.29
CA GLU A 350 -4.05 -2.74 24.91
C GLU A 350 -2.92 -2.86 23.86
N LEU A 351 -1.76 -2.27 24.17
CA LEU A 351 -0.55 -2.42 23.35
C LEU A 351 0.05 -3.81 23.60
N LYS A 352 0.07 -4.65 22.57
CA LYS A 352 0.55 -6.03 22.62
C LYS A 352 1.87 -6.21 21.91
N GLY A 353 2.74 -7.04 22.47
CA GLY A 353 3.93 -7.52 21.77
C GLY A 353 3.58 -8.74 20.90
N ILE A 354 3.99 -8.73 19.64
CA ILE A 354 3.78 -9.85 18.72
C ILE A 354 5.07 -10.19 17.98
N PHE A 355 5.12 -11.39 17.42
CA PHE A 355 6.23 -11.94 16.67
C PHE A 355 5.80 -12.21 15.23
N VAL A 356 6.52 -11.63 14.25
CA VAL A 356 6.28 -11.80 12.82
C VAL A 356 7.45 -12.55 12.20
N LYS A 357 7.15 -13.66 11.52
CA LYS A 357 8.14 -14.54 10.85
C LYS A 357 8.07 -14.48 9.32
#